data_1e7b9afc3382eee1c1d3b6ee263db6c3
#
_entry.id   1e7b9afc3382eee1c1d3b6ee263db6c3
#
_cell.length_a   1.000
_cell.length_b   1.000
_cell.length_c   1.000
_cell.angle_alpha   90.00
_cell.angle_beta   90.00
_cell.angle_gamma   90.00
#
_symmetry.space_group_name_H-M   'P 1'
#
loop_
_entity.id
_entity.type
_entity.pdbx_description
1 polymer ?
#
loop_
_entity_poly.entity_id
_entity_poly.type
_entity_poly.pdbx_seq_one_letter_code
_entity_poly.pdbx_strand_id
1 'polypeptide(L)'
;MGYNTIIIDQRAHGSSEGHSITFGIRETKDLLKWIDYAKERFGNDIELLLVGVSMGGHVVLSAADKVDPQVKIIADCPFSSPKAIIVSAIKSVKLPVWLFYPILNLAAKIFCHENMNKTSAFESIKNSQNKILIIHGDKDSVVPFTDSLSLYDAYPDKIQYELFPGADHGMSYVTNTNRYREIIQQFLLK
;
A
#
# COMPACT_ATOMS: atom_id res chain seq x y z
N MET A 1 13.91 5.62 16.40
CA MET A 1 12.97 4.56 16.78
C MET A 1 13.63 3.21 16.98
N GLY A 2 14.91 3.04 16.67
CA GLY A 2 15.68 1.81 16.99
C GLY A 2 15.49 0.63 16.02
N TYR A 3 14.72 0.78 14.94
CA TYR A 3 14.54 -0.26 13.93
C TYR A 3 15.72 -0.28 12.94
N ASN A 4 16.15 -1.47 12.56
CA ASN A 4 16.92 -1.67 11.34
C ASN A 4 15.98 -1.64 10.14
N THR A 5 16.45 -1.19 8.98
CA THR A 5 15.59 -1.02 7.81
C THR A 5 16.13 -1.80 6.62
N ILE A 6 15.25 -2.56 5.98
CA ILE A 6 15.47 -3.12 4.64
C ILE A 6 14.64 -2.27 3.67
N ILE A 7 15.30 -1.61 2.73
CA ILE A 7 14.66 -0.86 1.65
C ILE A 7 14.82 -1.69 0.38
N ILE A 8 13.70 -1.99 -0.26
CA ILE A 8 13.67 -2.83 -1.46
C ILE A 8 13.28 -2.00 -2.69
N ASP A 9 13.98 -2.21 -3.78
CA ASP A 9 13.48 -1.84 -5.09
C ASP A 9 12.41 -2.86 -5.50
N GLN A 10 11.20 -2.44 -5.77
CA GLN A 10 10.16 -3.35 -6.26
C GLN A 10 10.50 -3.82 -7.67
N ARG A 11 9.91 -4.96 -8.10
CA ARG A 11 10.09 -5.47 -9.46
C ARG A 11 9.94 -4.37 -10.51
N ALA A 12 10.77 -4.39 -11.55
CA ALA A 12 10.80 -3.40 -12.63
C ALA A 12 11.08 -1.94 -12.16
N HIS A 13 11.65 -1.76 -10.94
CA HIS A 13 12.10 -0.48 -10.42
C HIS A 13 13.56 -0.53 -9.99
N GLY A 14 14.25 0.62 -10.04
CA GLY A 14 15.61 0.77 -9.56
C GLY A 14 16.56 -0.27 -10.14
N SER A 15 17.23 -1.04 -9.28
CA SER A 15 18.15 -2.11 -9.65
C SER A 15 17.51 -3.50 -9.70
N SER A 16 16.22 -3.62 -9.38
CA SER A 16 15.51 -4.89 -9.42
C SER A 16 15.13 -5.30 -10.84
N GLU A 17 15.26 -6.59 -11.11
CA GLU A 17 14.84 -7.19 -12.36
C GLU A 17 13.31 -7.16 -12.56
N GLY A 18 12.86 -7.46 -13.76
CA GLY A 18 11.46 -7.54 -14.13
C GLY A 18 11.12 -6.62 -15.28
N HIS A 19 9.97 -6.87 -15.92
CA HIS A 19 9.53 -6.16 -17.14
C HIS A 19 8.13 -5.55 -17.00
N SER A 20 7.47 -5.76 -15.87
CA SER A 20 6.09 -5.29 -15.67
C SER A 20 5.80 -4.93 -14.23
N ILE A 21 5.10 -3.81 -14.08
CA ILE A 21 4.50 -3.36 -12.83
C ILE A 21 3.06 -3.87 -12.81
N THR A 22 2.63 -4.47 -11.72
CA THR A 22 1.28 -5.05 -11.60
C THR A 22 0.42 -4.39 -10.52
N PHE A 23 0.82 -3.19 -10.08
CA PHE A 23 0.11 -2.37 -9.10
C PHE A 23 -0.24 -3.11 -7.80
N GLY A 24 0.68 -3.93 -7.30
CA GLY A 24 0.56 -4.66 -6.04
C GLY A 24 0.23 -6.14 -6.18
N ILE A 25 -0.14 -6.67 -7.36
CA ILE A 25 -0.52 -8.10 -7.50
C ILE A 25 0.70 -9.01 -7.31
N ARG A 26 1.77 -8.80 -8.08
CA ARG A 26 3.01 -9.57 -7.96
C ARG A 26 3.93 -9.00 -6.90
N GLU A 27 3.91 -7.69 -6.73
CA GLU A 27 4.70 -6.96 -5.74
C GLU A 27 4.38 -7.44 -4.32
N THR A 28 3.13 -7.81 -4.01
CA THR A 28 2.77 -8.43 -2.72
C THR A 28 3.44 -9.80 -2.55
N LYS A 29 3.55 -10.60 -3.61
CA LYS A 29 4.26 -11.90 -3.54
C LYS A 29 5.76 -11.70 -3.30
N ASP A 30 6.35 -10.66 -3.88
CA ASP A 30 7.75 -10.31 -3.66
C ASP A 30 7.97 -9.85 -2.21
N LEU A 31 7.07 -9.02 -1.67
CA LEU A 31 7.13 -8.61 -0.27
C LEU A 31 7.15 -9.81 0.68
N LEU A 32 6.32 -10.83 0.44
CA LEU A 32 6.31 -12.05 1.26
C LEU A 32 7.66 -12.76 1.21
N LYS A 33 8.33 -12.80 0.05
CA LYS A 33 9.69 -13.35 -0.08
C LYS A 33 10.74 -12.52 0.65
N TRP A 34 10.58 -11.19 0.68
CA TRP A 34 11.46 -10.34 1.46
C TRP A 34 11.26 -10.51 2.97
N ILE A 35 10.04 -10.81 3.41
CA ILE A 35 9.76 -11.18 4.82
C ILE A 35 10.45 -12.52 5.16
N ASP A 36 10.33 -13.53 4.28
CA ASP A 36 11.02 -14.82 4.45
C ASP A 36 12.54 -14.60 4.56
N TYR A 37 13.12 -13.81 3.65
CA TYR A 37 14.54 -13.44 3.68
C TYR A 37 14.95 -12.73 4.99
N ALA A 38 14.13 -11.78 5.47
CA ALA A 38 14.41 -11.08 6.71
C ALA A 38 14.45 -12.05 7.91
N LYS A 39 13.51 -12.98 7.98
CA LYS A 39 13.46 -14.01 9.02
C LYS A 39 14.65 -14.98 8.93
N GLU A 40 15.00 -15.42 7.73
CA GLU A 40 16.17 -16.28 7.50
C GLU A 40 17.48 -15.58 7.90
N ARG A 41 17.61 -14.30 7.58
CA ARG A 41 18.84 -13.51 7.79
C ARG A 41 19.02 -13.05 9.23
N PHE A 42 17.94 -12.73 9.95
CA PHE A 42 17.97 -12.08 11.26
C PHE A 42 17.31 -12.89 12.38
N GLY A 43 16.74 -14.04 12.06
CA GLY A 43 16.05 -14.92 13.00
C GLY A 43 14.51 -14.77 12.96
N ASN A 44 13.81 -15.79 13.45
CA ASN A 44 12.34 -15.82 13.43
C ASN A 44 11.71 -14.94 14.52
N ASP A 45 12.45 -14.57 15.56
CA ASP A 45 11.95 -13.81 16.71
C ASP A 45 12.07 -12.28 16.49
N ILE A 46 12.26 -11.82 15.26
CA ILE A 46 12.32 -10.40 14.92
C ILE A 46 10.94 -9.76 14.95
N GLU A 47 10.85 -8.56 15.53
CA GLU A 47 9.67 -7.70 15.37
C GLU A 47 9.67 -7.10 13.97
N LEU A 48 8.62 -7.38 13.20
CA LEU A 48 8.47 -6.87 11.84
C LEU A 48 7.50 -5.69 11.80
N LEU A 49 7.93 -4.64 11.10
CA LEU A 49 7.12 -3.49 10.74
C LEU A 49 7.12 -3.35 9.22
N LEU A 50 5.96 -3.42 8.60
CA LEU A 50 5.81 -3.17 7.15
C LEU A 50 5.44 -1.72 6.92
N VAL A 51 6.22 -1.02 6.11
CA VAL A 51 5.97 0.38 5.75
C VAL A 51 5.95 0.51 4.23
N GLY A 52 4.91 1.13 3.69
CA GLY A 52 4.81 1.36 2.26
C GLY A 52 4.18 2.71 1.93
N VAL A 53 4.63 3.31 0.83
CA VAL A 53 4.13 4.59 0.31
C VAL A 53 3.48 4.33 -1.04
N SER A 54 2.32 4.91 -1.31
CA SER A 54 1.60 4.82 -2.59
C SER A 54 1.37 3.36 -3.01
N MET A 55 1.96 2.89 -4.10
CA MET A 55 1.92 1.49 -4.51
C MET A 55 2.47 0.55 -3.42
N GLY A 56 3.56 0.94 -2.74
CA GLY A 56 4.08 0.21 -1.58
C GLY A 56 3.07 0.14 -0.44
N GLY A 57 2.30 1.20 -0.22
CA GLY A 57 1.19 1.23 0.74
C GLY A 57 0.11 0.20 0.40
N HIS A 58 -0.29 0.11 -0.87
CA HIS A 58 -1.22 -0.94 -1.32
C HIS A 58 -0.63 -2.35 -1.17
N VAL A 59 0.67 -2.53 -1.45
CA VAL A 59 1.38 -3.81 -1.32
C VAL A 59 1.36 -4.31 0.12
N VAL A 60 1.69 -3.47 1.10
CA VAL A 60 1.69 -3.88 2.52
C VAL A 60 0.28 -4.16 3.02
N LEU A 61 -0.74 -3.40 2.58
CA LEU A 61 -2.14 -3.68 2.90
C LEU A 61 -2.62 -5.01 2.28
N SER A 62 -2.20 -5.32 1.05
CA SER A 62 -2.55 -6.56 0.36
C SER A 62 -1.84 -7.80 0.93
N ALA A 63 -0.81 -7.60 1.75
CA ALA A 63 -0.13 -8.67 2.48
C ALA A 63 -0.73 -8.93 3.87
N ALA A 64 -1.64 -8.08 4.35
CA ALA A 64 -2.10 -8.10 5.74
C ALA A 64 -2.67 -9.46 6.21
N ASP A 65 -3.39 -10.18 5.36
CA ASP A 65 -3.95 -11.51 5.67
C ASP A 65 -2.94 -12.68 5.51
N LYS A 66 -1.70 -12.37 5.11
CA LYS A 66 -0.66 -13.35 4.77
C LYS A 66 0.56 -13.28 5.69
N VAL A 67 0.57 -12.33 6.60
CA VAL A 67 1.66 -12.11 7.56
C VAL A 67 1.18 -12.39 8.97
N ASP A 68 2.14 -12.56 9.89
CA ASP A 68 1.85 -12.80 11.30
C ASP A 68 0.95 -11.67 11.88
N PRO A 69 -0.08 -12.00 12.67
CA PRO A 69 -0.96 -11.01 13.32
C PRO A 69 -0.24 -9.94 14.15
N GLN A 70 0.97 -10.21 14.61
CA GLN A 70 1.77 -9.25 15.40
C GLN A 70 2.49 -8.21 14.54
N VAL A 71 2.59 -8.44 13.22
CA VAL A 71 3.21 -7.48 12.28
C VAL A 71 2.36 -6.22 12.22
N LYS A 72 2.96 -5.08 12.54
CA LYS A 72 2.32 -3.77 12.37
C LYS A 72 2.49 -3.29 10.93
N ILE A 73 1.47 -2.62 10.39
CA ILE A 73 1.46 -2.17 9.00
C ILE A 73 1.21 -0.67 8.95
N ILE A 74 2.07 0.06 8.23
CA ILE A 74 1.92 1.50 7.98
C ILE A 74 1.84 1.71 6.47
N ALA A 75 0.75 2.31 6.00
CA ALA A 75 0.52 2.64 4.60
C ALA A 75 0.32 4.16 4.45
N ASP A 76 1.22 4.83 3.74
CA ASP A 76 1.11 6.25 3.42
C ASP A 76 0.57 6.41 2.00
N CYS A 77 -0.48 7.20 1.82
CA CYS A 77 -1.22 7.47 0.59
C CYS A 77 -1.54 6.21 -0.27
N PRO A 78 -2.01 5.10 0.35
CA PRO A 78 -2.30 3.89 -0.41
C PRO A 78 -3.55 4.04 -1.27
N PHE A 79 -3.61 3.28 -2.37
CA PHE A 79 -4.86 3.02 -3.07
C PHE A 79 -5.46 1.67 -2.64
N SER A 80 -6.78 1.53 -2.77
CA SER A 80 -7.52 0.34 -2.31
C SER A 80 -7.35 -0.88 -3.23
N SER A 81 -7.08 -0.66 -4.52
CA SER A 81 -6.92 -1.75 -5.51
C SER A 81 -6.24 -1.26 -6.79
N PRO A 82 -5.63 -2.18 -7.58
CA PRO A 82 -5.12 -1.85 -8.92
C PRO A 82 -6.19 -1.21 -9.82
N LYS A 83 -7.44 -1.67 -9.70
CA LYS A 83 -8.56 -1.06 -10.42
C LYS A 83 -8.78 0.39 -10.01
N ALA A 84 -8.73 0.70 -8.72
CA ALA A 84 -9.01 2.05 -8.21
C ALA A 84 -8.00 3.06 -8.76
N ILE A 85 -6.70 2.75 -8.72
CA ILE A 85 -5.66 3.66 -9.24
C ILE A 85 -5.74 3.82 -10.76
N ILE A 86 -6.00 2.76 -11.52
CA ILE A 86 -6.16 2.85 -12.98
C ILE A 86 -7.39 3.68 -13.33
N VAL A 87 -8.51 3.49 -12.63
CA VAL A 87 -9.73 4.29 -12.83
C VAL A 87 -9.47 5.76 -12.48
N SER A 88 -8.74 6.06 -11.40
CA SER A 88 -8.34 7.41 -11.05
C SER A 88 -7.50 8.06 -12.16
N ALA A 89 -6.52 7.35 -12.68
CA ALA A 89 -5.68 7.83 -13.79
C ALA A 89 -6.49 8.09 -15.08
N ILE A 90 -7.44 7.22 -15.43
CA ILE A 90 -8.33 7.45 -16.59
C ILE A 90 -9.17 8.72 -16.39
N LYS A 91 -9.71 8.93 -15.19
CA LYS A 91 -10.51 10.11 -14.85
C LYS A 91 -9.69 11.40 -14.89
N SER A 92 -8.44 11.38 -14.43
CA SER A 92 -7.57 12.56 -14.40
C SER A 92 -7.29 13.11 -15.80
N VAL A 93 -7.22 12.25 -16.80
CA VAL A 93 -7.10 12.63 -18.22
C VAL A 93 -8.45 12.78 -18.94
N LYS A 94 -9.56 12.78 -18.18
CA LYS A 94 -10.93 12.99 -18.68
C LYS A 94 -11.39 11.99 -19.74
N LEU A 95 -10.87 10.77 -19.71
CA LEU A 95 -11.31 9.70 -20.61
C LEU A 95 -12.49 8.90 -20.02
N PRO A 96 -13.37 8.33 -20.88
CA PRO A 96 -14.50 7.53 -20.42
C PRO A 96 -14.04 6.17 -19.85
N VAL A 97 -14.22 5.98 -18.54
CA VAL A 97 -13.76 4.79 -17.80
C VAL A 97 -14.35 3.50 -18.38
N TRP A 98 -15.63 3.51 -18.77
CA TRP A 98 -16.33 2.34 -19.31
C TRP A 98 -15.69 1.78 -20.58
N LEU A 99 -15.03 2.64 -21.36
CA LEU A 99 -14.35 2.25 -22.60
C LEU A 99 -12.88 1.86 -22.33
N PHE A 100 -12.13 2.68 -21.59
CA PHE A 100 -10.68 2.52 -21.46
C PHE A 100 -10.28 1.47 -20.42
N TYR A 101 -11.01 1.35 -19.30
CA TYR A 101 -10.66 0.39 -18.28
C TYR A 101 -10.69 -1.07 -18.77
N PRO A 102 -11.72 -1.55 -19.50
CA PRO A 102 -11.71 -2.92 -20.05
C PRO A 102 -10.53 -3.20 -20.98
N ILE A 103 -10.14 -2.21 -21.81
CA ILE A 103 -9.01 -2.31 -22.73
C ILE A 103 -7.69 -2.45 -21.93
N LEU A 104 -7.46 -1.60 -20.93
CA LEU A 104 -6.27 -1.66 -20.09
C LEU A 104 -6.20 -2.97 -19.28
N ASN A 105 -7.31 -3.42 -18.72
CA ASN A 105 -7.37 -4.70 -18.01
C ASN A 105 -7.14 -5.91 -18.95
N LEU A 106 -7.62 -5.83 -20.20
CA LEU A 106 -7.32 -6.85 -21.21
C LEU A 106 -5.83 -6.84 -21.58
N ALA A 107 -5.24 -5.67 -21.80
CA ALA A 107 -3.81 -5.53 -22.03
C ALA A 107 -2.99 -6.10 -20.86
N ALA A 108 -3.36 -5.81 -19.62
CA ALA A 108 -2.71 -6.38 -18.44
C ALA A 108 -2.81 -7.92 -18.41
N LYS A 109 -3.94 -8.51 -18.80
CA LYS A 109 -4.08 -9.97 -18.91
C LYS A 109 -3.17 -10.57 -19.98
N ILE A 110 -3.01 -9.89 -21.12
CA ILE A 110 -2.20 -10.38 -22.24
C ILE A 110 -0.70 -10.21 -21.93
N PHE A 111 -0.27 -9.02 -21.53
CA PHE A 111 1.16 -8.69 -21.41
C PHE A 111 1.74 -9.01 -20.01
N CYS A 112 0.94 -8.85 -18.97
CA CYS A 112 1.38 -9.10 -17.60
C CYS A 112 0.84 -10.42 -17.05
N HIS A 113 -0.07 -11.12 -17.75
CA HIS A 113 -0.78 -12.32 -17.29
C HIS A 113 -1.51 -12.09 -15.95
N GLU A 114 -1.94 -10.85 -15.67
CA GLU A 114 -2.62 -10.47 -14.44
C GLU A 114 -3.96 -9.79 -14.71
N ASN A 115 -4.91 -10.00 -13.80
CA ASN A 115 -6.22 -9.37 -13.85
C ASN A 115 -6.32 -8.31 -12.74
N MET A 116 -6.45 -7.05 -13.11
CA MET A 116 -6.48 -5.90 -12.19
C MET A 116 -7.71 -5.87 -11.27
N ASN A 117 -8.67 -6.78 -11.46
CA ASN A 117 -9.82 -6.96 -10.56
C ASN A 117 -9.58 -7.98 -9.43
N LYS A 118 -8.44 -8.71 -9.42
CA LYS A 118 -8.23 -9.84 -8.51
C LYS A 118 -7.73 -9.47 -7.13
N THR A 119 -7.15 -8.29 -6.96
CA THR A 119 -6.51 -7.88 -5.71
C THR A 119 -7.22 -6.65 -5.16
N SER A 120 -7.52 -6.70 -3.88
CA SER A 120 -8.12 -5.59 -3.16
C SER A 120 -7.65 -5.59 -1.72
N ALA A 121 -7.20 -4.43 -1.23
CA ALA A 121 -6.86 -4.25 0.18
C ALA A 121 -8.06 -4.53 1.11
N PHE A 122 -9.30 -4.33 0.64
CA PHE A 122 -10.50 -4.66 1.41
C PHE A 122 -10.52 -6.12 1.86
N GLU A 123 -10.26 -7.08 0.94
CA GLU A 123 -10.27 -8.51 1.27
C GLU A 123 -9.15 -8.87 2.24
N SER A 124 -7.94 -8.36 2.01
CA SER A 124 -6.81 -8.65 2.88
C SER A 124 -7.00 -8.06 4.28
N ILE A 125 -7.48 -6.82 4.41
CA ILE A 125 -7.77 -6.19 5.71
C ILE A 125 -8.91 -6.92 6.42
N LYS A 126 -9.97 -7.31 5.70
CA LYS A 126 -11.08 -8.09 6.25
C LYS A 126 -10.59 -9.34 6.99
N ASN A 127 -9.69 -10.08 6.35
CA ASN A 127 -9.19 -11.37 6.85
C ASN A 127 -7.97 -11.23 7.78
N SER A 128 -7.41 -10.03 7.92
CA SER A 128 -6.26 -9.74 8.77
C SER A 128 -6.66 -9.52 10.23
N GLN A 129 -5.71 -9.77 11.14
CA GLN A 129 -5.77 -9.38 12.55
C GLN A 129 -4.72 -8.30 12.91
N ASN A 130 -3.98 -7.82 11.94
CA ASN A 130 -2.90 -6.86 12.13
C ASN A 130 -3.45 -5.48 12.50
N LYS A 131 -2.68 -4.73 13.30
CA LYS A 131 -2.89 -3.29 13.48
C LYS A 131 -2.37 -2.54 12.25
N ILE A 132 -3.18 -1.65 11.72
CA ILE A 132 -2.90 -0.91 10.50
C ILE A 132 -2.99 0.59 10.79
N LEU A 133 -1.99 1.34 10.35
CA LEU A 133 -2.02 2.79 10.28
C LEU A 133 -2.07 3.22 8.82
N ILE A 134 -3.07 3.99 8.45
CA ILE A 134 -3.14 4.66 7.15
C ILE A 134 -2.93 6.15 7.37
N ILE A 135 -2.02 6.74 6.62
CA ILE A 135 -1.74 8.17 6.55
C ILE A 135 -2.08 8.64 5.15
N HIS A 136 -2.74 9.80 5.00
CA HIS A 136 -3.06 10.34 3.67
C HIS A 136 -3.13 11.87 3.69
N GLY A 137 -2.69 12.51 2.60
CA GLY A 137 -2.84 13.95 2.41
C GLY A 137 -4.21 14.31 1.83
N ASP A 138 -4.86 15.35 2.32
CA ASP A 138 -6.18 15.77 1.83
C ASP A 138 -6.14 16.47 0.46
N LYS A 139 -4.94 16.83 -0.01
CA LYS A 139 -4.69 17.43 -1.33
C LYS A 139 -3.99 16.50 -2.30
N ASP A 140 -4.01 15.20 -2.01
CA ASP A 140 -3.38 14.20 -2.87
C ASP A 140 -3.95 14.26 -4.30
N SER A 141 -3.10 14.67 -5.24
CA SER A 141 -3.44 14.87 -6.66
C SER A 141 -3.36 13.59 -7.51
N VAL A 142 -2.81 12.49 -6.95
CA VAL A 142 -2.60 11.21 -7.64
C VAL A 142 -3.60 10.16 -7.17
N VAL A 143 -3.66 9.94 -5.86
CA VAL A 143 -4.59 9.01 -5.22
C VAL A 143 -5.57 9.80 -4.38
N PRO A 144 -6.85 9.90 -4.76
CA PRO A 144 -7.84 10.59 -3.93
C PRO A 144 -7.88 9.98 -2.52
N PHE A 145 -7.73 10.78 -1.47
CA PHE A 145 -7.74 10.30 -0.08
C PHE A 145 -9.05 9.55 0.27
N THR A 146 -10.14 9.85 -0.44
CA THR A 146 -11.41 9.15 -0.28
C THR A 146 -11.33 7.66 -0.63
N ASP A 147 -10.35 7.24 -1.44
CA ASP A 147 -10.13 5.83 -1.74
C ASP A 147 -9.60 5.08 -0.51
N SER A 148 -8.58 5.61 0.15
CA SER A 148 -8.07 5.01 1.41
C SER A 148 -9.01 5.22 2.59
N LEU A 149 -9.76 6.34 2.64
CA LEU A 149 -10.77 6.57 3.65
C LEU A 149 -11.86 5.49 3.62
N SER A 150 -12.23 5.02 2.42
CA SER A 150 -13.20 3.93 2.27
C SER A 150 -12.75 2.61 2.91
N LEU A 151 -11.44 2.35 3.02
CA LEU A 151 -10.89 1.21 3.77
C LEU A 151 -11.10 1.38 5.27
N TYR A 152 -10.86 2.58 5.79
CA TYR A 152 -11.12 2.91 7.20
C TYR A 152 -12.61 2.79 7.53
N ASP A 153 -13.50 3.36 6.70
CA ASP A 153 -14.95 3.29 6.90
C ASP A 153 -15.46 1.85 6.95
N ALA A 154 -14.83 0.95 6.19
CA ALA A 154 -15.17 -0.47 6.18
C ALA A 154 -14.62 -1.24 7.40
N TYR A 155 -13.47 -0.82 7.96
CA TYR A 155 -12.77 -1.55 9.04
C TYR A 155 -12.20 -0.60 10.11
N PRO A 156 -13.02 0.22 10.78
CA PRO A 156 -12.55 1.23 11.73
C PRO A 156 -11.88 0.60 12.98
N ASP A 157 -12.25 -0.62 13.35
CA ASP A 157 -11.64 -1.33 14.49
C ASP A 157 -10.22 -1.85 14.21
N LYS A 158 -9.83 -1.96 12.95
CA LYS A 158 -8.51 -2.47 12.52
C LYS A 158 -7.55 -1.37 12.09
N ILE A 159 -8.08 -0.23 11.64
CA ILE A 159 -7.32 0.83 11.01
C ILE A 159 -7.35 2.08 11.90
N GLN A 160 -6.17 2.61 12.21
CA GLN A 160 -6.01 4.00 12.62
C GLN A 160 -5.82 4.83 11.35
N TYR A 161 -6.63 5.88 11.16
CA TYR A 161 -6.57 6.73 9.97
C TYR A 161 -6.16 8.15 10.33
N GLU A 162 -5.17 8.69 9.64
CA GLU A 162 -4.64 10.02 9.88
C GLU A 162 -4.60 10.84 8.59
N LEU A 163 -5.44 11.87 8.54
CA LEU A 163 -5.48 12.81 7.42
C LEU A 163 -4.53 14.00 7.66
N PHE A 164 -3.69 14.31 6.69
CA PHE A 164 -2.74 15.42 6.73
C PHE A 164 -3.24 16.59 5.89
N PRO A 165 -3.72 17.67 6.53
CA PRO A 165 -4.22 18.85 5.83
C PRO A 165 -3.15 19.53 5.00
N GLY A 166 -3.47 19.82 3.73
CA GLY A 166 -2.60 20.49 2.78
C GLY A 166 -1.53 19.59 2.14
N ALA A 167 -1.39 18.33 2.54
CA ALA A 167 -0.40 17.43 1.97
C ALA A 167 -0.87 16.87 0.62
N ASP A 168 0.03 16.90 -0.37
CA ASP A 168 -0.11 16.22 -1.65
C ASP A 168 0.43 14.78 -1.56
N HIS A 169 0.44 14.05 -2.68
CA HIS A 169 0.83 12.64 -2.78
C HIS A 169 2.21 12.35 -2.19
N GLY A 170 2.26 11.49 -1.15
CA GLY A 170 3.52 11.14 -0.47
C GLY A 170 4.16 12.28 0.32
N MET A 171 3.46 13.40 0.53
CA MET A 171 4.01 14.60 1.16
C MET A 171 3.62 14.77 2.63
N SER A 172 2.91 13.81 3.22
CA SER A 172 2.45 13.91 4.63
C SER A 172 3.62 14.18 5.59
N TYR A 173 4.74 13.45 5.44
CA TYR A 173 5.95 13.63 6.25
C TYR A 173 6.55 15.04 6.11
N VAL A 174 6.65 15.55 4.88
CA VAL A 174 7.26 16.86 4.59
C VAL A 174 6.37 18.00 5.08
N THR A 175 5.04 17.83 4.93
CA THR A 175 4.06 18.84 5.34
C THR A 175 4.05 19.07 6.85
N ASN A 176 4.16 18.01 7.65
CA ASN A 176 4.30 18.14 9.11
C ASN A 176 5.09 16.96 9.70
N THR A 177 6.41 17.10 9.67
CA THR A 177 7.35 16.06 10.13
C THR A 177 7.14 15.68 11.60
N ASN A 178 6.86 16.64 12.48
CA ASN A 178 6.69 16.37 13.92
C ASN A 178 5.44 15.54 14.16
N ARG A 179 4.29 15.96 13.62
CA ARG A 179 3.03 15.21 13.73
C ARG A 179 3.16 13.81 13.14
N TYR A 180 3.81 13.68 11.98
CA TYR A 180 4.01 12.38 11.33
C TYR A 180 4.81 11.42 12.22
N ARG A 181 5.89 11.89 12.84
CA ARG A 181 6.69 11.11 13.78
C ARG A 181 5.93 10.74 15.06
N GLU A 182 5.19 11.67 15.63
CA GLU A 182 4.37 11.44 16.82
C GLU A 182 3.32 10.36 16.59
N ILE A 183 2.60 10.41 15.46
CA ILE A 183 1.59 9.43 15.08
C ILE A 183 2.21 8.03 14.97
N ILE A 184 3.33 7.91 14.26
CA ILE A 184 4.02 6.62 14.14
C ILE A 184 4.51 6.12 15.50
N GLN A 185 5.09 6.97 16.34
CA GLN A 185 5.54 6.57 17.66
C GLN A 185 4.38 6.08 18.53
N GLN A 186 3.26 6.79 18.54
CA GLN A 186 2.06 6.37 19.27
C GLN A 186 1.47 5.06 18.76
N PHE A 187 1.47 4.86 17.45
CA PHE A 187 1.01 3.61 16.83
C PHE A 187 1.91 2.41 17.19
N LEU A 188 3.22 2.61 17.25
CA LEU A 188 4.17 1.55 17.59
C LEU A 188 4.12 1.16 19.07
N LEU A 189 3.70 2.06 19.96
CA LEU A 189 3.58 1.80 21.40
C LEU A 189 2.28 1.05 21.78
N LYS A 190 1.30 0.99 20.90
CA LYS A 190 0.04 0.24 21.09
C LYS A 190 0.21 -1.22 20.69
#